data_71743bd267d5948a7d3c29693f130464
#
_entry.id   71743bd267d5948a7d3c29693f130464
#
_cell.length_a   1.000
_cell.length_b   1.000
_cell.length_c   1.000
_cell.angle_alpha   90.00
_cell.angle_beta   90.00
_cell.angle_gamma   90.00
#
_symmetry.space_group_name_H-M   'P 1'
#
loop_
_entity.id
_entity.type
_entity.pdbx_description
1 polymer ?
#
loop_
_entity_poly.entity_id
_entity_poly.type
_entity_poly.pdbx_seq_one_letter_code
_entity_poly.pdbx_strand_id
1 'polypeptide(L)'
;MKIAIIGLGMRISGVWRHLHATAGGRMTLVGFADPAPAVGLGELAKAGLAPGQGFTDHRTMLAALKPDAVLIGSPNHVHLEHIRDALAAGCRVFTEKPVVISPEDTWAAAELIRDAGPDRVQVGLVLRSSPFFRAVSAHIGRIGRLVSMEANEHLPPAHGGFLMRDWRRKRAWSGSHILEKCCHDIDLYQALCGRVSKAASFGGRSIFTPENARLAGDGRYREWWTGWQGTDEVFASDGDILDHQVAILETERGVRISFHANNHAADRQRRWLICGVEGLIEGDFANPVLRVRQVYQEPEGIDLGTGTAHHYGADEAMGRDLATCWLDGVPFPVPAKAALEAGLACMAIDQAQRTGTIVDASVWMRTLDGILP
;
A
#
# COMPACT_ATOMS: atom_id res chain seq x y z
N MET A 1 21.29 7.99 -14.02
CA MET A 1 20.43 8.66 -13.05
C MET A 1 20.89 8.27 -11.64
N LYS A 2 21.16 9.25 -10.77
CA LYS A 2 21.55 9.04 -9.36
C LYS A 2 20.31 8.88 -8.49
N ILE A 3 20.21 7.75 -7.78
CA ILE A 3 19.10 7.44 -6.88
C ILE A 3 19.61 7.49 -5.44
N ALA A 4 18.82 8.03 -4.52
CA ALA A 4 19.05 7.91 -3.08
C ALA A 4 17.81 7.30 -2.39
N ILE A 5 18.01 6.73 -1.20
CA ILE A 5 16.92 6.13 -0.41
C ILE A 5 16.80 6.87 0.93
N ILE A 6 15.58 7.21 1.34
CA ILE A 6 15.25 7.69 2.68
C ILE A 6 14.42 6.61 3.38
N GLY A 7 14.94 6.08 4.50
CA GLY A 7 14.34 4.93 5.17
C GLY A 7 14.65 3.60 4.46
N LEU A 8 15.85 3.06 4.72
CA LEU A 8 16.36 1.83 4.11
C LEU A 8 15.81 0.59 4.83
N GLY A 9 14.51 0.31 4.69
CA GLY A 9 13.86 -0.88 5.20
C GLY A 9 13.77 -2.02 4.18
N MET A 10 13.20 -3.16 4.60
CA MET A 10 13.00 -4.34 3.75
C MET A 10 12.21 -4.02 2.47
N ARG A 11 11.10 -3.28 2.60
CA ARG A 11 10.22 -2.98 1.47
C ARG A 11 10.89 -2.14 0.38
N ILE A 12 11.53 -1.05 0.76
CA ILE A 12 12.14 -0.13 -0.20
C ILE A 12 13.40 -0.72 -0.86
N SER A 13 14.11 -1.60 -0.16
CA SER A 13 15.21 -2.38 -0.74
C SER A 13 14.70 -3.30 -1.85
N GLY A 14 13.52 -3.90 -1.67
CA GLY A 14 12.84 -4.68 -2.71
C GLY A 14 12.45 -3.83 -3.93
N VAL A 15 11.90 -2.63 -3.71
CA VAL A 15 11.58 -1.68 -4.80
C VAL A 15 12.85 -1.32 -5.57
N TRP A 16 13.92 -0.95 -4.88
CA TRP A 16 15.20 -0.65 -5.52
C TRP A 16 15.73 -1.84 -6.35
N ARG A 17 15.67 -3.05 -5.81
CA ARG A 17 16.11 -4.27 -6.52
C ARG A 17 15.41 -4.43 -7.87
N HIS A 18 14.07 -4.30 -7.93
CA HIS A 18 13.31 -4.43 -9.16
C HIS A 18 13.56 -3.27 -10.12
N LEU A 19 13.65 -2.06 -9.61
CA LEU A 19 13.99 -0.87 -10.38
C LEU A 19 15.38 -0.98 -11.01
N HIS A 20 16.39 -1.38 -10.24
CA HIS A 20 17.76 -1.56 -10.69
C HIS A 20 17.88 -2.65 -11.76
N ALA A 21 17.23 -3.79 -11.56
CA ALA A 21 17.22 -4.89 -12.54
C ALA A 21 16.65 -4.45 -13.89
N THR A 22 15.60 -3.63 -13.88
CA THR A 22 14.98 -3.11 -15.11
C THR A 22 15.81 -1.99 -15.74
N ALA A 23 16.47 -1.16 -14.95
CA ALA A 23 17.20 0.01 -15.42
C ALA A 23 18.43 -0.33 -16.27
N GLY A 24 18.95 -1.57 -16.22
CA GLY A 24 20.07 -2.03 -17.04
C GLY A 24 21.34 -1.19 -16.91
N GLY A 25 21.66 -0.73 -15.69
CA GLY A 25 22.82 0.12 -15.41
C GLY A 25 22.60 1.63 -15.63
N ARG A 26 21.44 2.06 -16.14
CA ARG A 26 21.11 3.49 -16.31
C ARG A 26 20.81 4.22 -14.99
N MET A 27 20.65 3.48 -13.87
CA MET A 27 20.45 4.02 -12.53
C MET A 27 21.49 3.50 -11.56
N THR A 28 21.95 4.35 -10.65
CA THR A 28 22.93 4.02 -9.61
C THR A 28 22.43 4.50 -8.27
N LEU A 29 22.44 3.61 -7.25
CA LEU A 29 22.20 3.99 -5.86
C LEU A 29 23.45 4.70 -5.33
N VAL A 30 23.36 6.00 -5.09
CA VAL A 30 24.50 6.81 -4.62
C VAL A 30 24.57 6.88 -3.09
N GLY A 31 23.46 6.64 -2.40
CA GLY A 31 23.45 6.57 -0.93
C GLY A 31 22.07 6.42 -0.32
N PHE A 32 22.06 6.38 0.99
CA PHE A 32 20.82 6.28 1.78
C PHE A 32 20.92 7.08 3.08
N ALA A 33 19.77 7.46 3.63
CA ALA A 33 19.62 8.02 4.96
C ALA A 33 18.67 7.17 5.80
N ASP A 34 19.17 6.58 6.89
CA ASP A 34 18.40 5.75 7.82
C ASP A 34 19.12 5.68 9.19
N PRO A 35 18.42 5.93 10.32
CA PRO A 35 19.03 5.81 11.64
C PRO A 35 19.27 4.37 12.10
N ALA A 36 18.63 3.36 11.44
CA ALA A 36 18.72 1.94 11.80
C ALA A 36 18.77 1.02 10.55
N PRO A 37 19.77 1.15 9.67
CA PRO A 37 19.77 0.59 8.31
C PRO A 37 20.04 -0.92 8.23
N ALA A 38 20.25 -1.63 9.34
CA ALA A 38 20.74 -3.01 9.35
C ALA A 38 19.88 -3.97 8.50
N VAL A 39 18.55 -3.86 8.57
CA VAL A 39 17.63 -4.71 7.81
C VAL A 39 17.80 -4.48 6.31
N GLY A 40 17.74 -3.23 5.87
CA GLY A 40 17.88 -2.90 4.46
C GLY A 40 19.25 -3.20 3.88
N LEU A 41 20.32 -2.95 4.63
CA LEU A 41 21.67 -3.33 4.22
C LEU A 41 21.78 -4.85 4.01
N GLY A 42 21.17 -5.65 4.91
CA GLY A 42 21.10 -7.10 4.75
C GLY A 42 20.34 -7.52 3.48
N GLU A 43 19.24 -6.87 3.14
CA GLU A 43 18.48 -7.15 1.92
C GLU A 43 19.24 -6.77 0.65
N LEU A 44 19.93 -5.63 0.64
CA LEU A 44 20.80 -5.23 -0.49
C LEU A 44 21.97 -6.20 -0.67
N ALA A 45 22.62 -6.61 0.43
CA ALA A 45 23.71 -7.58 0.38
C ALA A 45 23.27 -8.94 -0.19
N LYS A 46 22.10 -9.46 0.24
CA LYS A 46 21.51 -10.69 -0.33
C LYS A 46 21.28 -10.58 -1.84
N ALA A 47 20.96 -9.39 -2.31
CA ALA A 47 20.73 -9.10 -3.73
C ALA A 47 22.03 -8.79 -4.50
N GLY A 48 23.20 -8.74 -3.86
CA GLY A 48 24.46 -8.35 -4.47
C GLY A 48 24.51 -6.87 -4.88
N LEU A 49 23.73 -6.01 -4.23
CA LEU A 49 23.62 -4.58 -4.55
C LEU A 49 24.41 -3.72 -3.56
N ALA A 50 25.19 -2.78 -4.10
CA ALA A 50 25.91 -1.80 -3.29
C ALA A 50 24.95 -0.74 -2.71
N PRO A 51 25.06 -0.40 -1.41
CA PRO A 51 24.13 0.55 -0.77
C PRO A 51 24.48 2.03 -1.05
N GLY A 52 25.65 2.33 -1.62
CA GLY A 52 26.17 3.69 -1.69
C GLY A 52 26.61 4.24 -0.34
N GLN A 53 26.67 5.58 -0.20
CA GLN A 53 27.09 6.24 1.02
C GLN A 53 25.96 6.31 2.05
N GLY A 54 26.24 5.92 3.30
CA GLY A 54 25.28 5.96 4.42
C GLY A 54 25.25 7.32 5.13
N PHE A 55 24.05 7.75 5.51
CA PHE A 55 23.78 8.93 6.32
C PHE A 55 22.71 8.59 7.37
N THR A 56 22.68 9.35 8.46
CA THR A 56 21.61 9.25 9.47
C THR A 56 20.54 10.33 9.27
N ASP A 57 20.84 11.38 8.51
CA ASP A 57 19.96 12.53 8.22
C ASP A 57 19.79 12.71 6.71
N HIS A 58 18.54 12.79 6.26
CA HIS A 58 18.21 12.88 4.84
C HIS A 58 18.58 14.24 4.22
N ARG A 59 18.50 15.34 4.95
CA ARG A 59 18.85 16.68 4.42
C ARG A 59 20.34 16.76 4.14
N THR A 60 21.17 16.22 5.05
CA THR A 60 22.61 16.09 4.86
C THR A 60 22.93 15.24 3.64
N MET A 61 22.23 14.10 3.46
CA MET A 61 22.39 13.25 2.29
C MET A 61 22.00 13.98 0.99
N LEU A 62 20.85 14.64 0.95
CA LEU A 62 20.37 15.37 -0.22
C LEU A 62 21.38 16.46 -0.64
N ALA A 63 21.88 17.24 0.32
CA ALA A 63 22.85 18.29 0.07
C ALA A 63 24.20 17.77 -0.47
N ALA A 64 24.69 16.63 0.11
CA ALA A 64 25.96 16.04 -0.25
C ALA A 64 25.93 15.32 -1.62
N LEU A 65 24.90 14.50 -1.86
CA LEU A 65 24.85 13.61 -3.03
C LEU A 65 24.15 14.22 -4.24
N LYS A 66 23.22 15.14 -4.02
CA LYS A 66 22.38 15.77 -5.05
C LYS A 66 21.81 14.72 -6.02
N PRO A 67 20.97 13.79 -5.53
CA PRO A 67 20.38 12.75 -6.35
C PRO A 67 19.37 13.32 -7.34
N ASP A 68 19.16 12.61 -8.45
CA ASP A 68 18.11 12.97 -9.44
C ASP A 68 16.72 12.52 -8.95
N ALA A 69 16.68 11.43 -8.18
CA ALA A 69 15.45 10.92 -7.61
C ALA A 69 15.68 10.24 -6.24
N VAL A 70 14.60 10.20 -5.46
CA VAL A 70 14.60 9.62 -4.11
C VAL A 70 13.50 8.57 -3.99
N LEU A 71 13.85 7.42 -3.39
CA LEU A 71 12.91 6.40 -2.94
C LEU A 71 12.68 6.58 -1.44
N ILE A 72 11.43 6.80 -1.02
CA ILE A 72 11.05 6.99 0.38
C ILE A 72 10.37 5.72 0.90
N GLY A 73 10.96 5.08 1.91
CA GLY A 73 10.48 3.88 2.59
C GLY A 73 10.56 3.98 4.10
N SER A 74 10.58 5.20 4.63
CA SER A 74 10.56 5.52 6.06
C SER A 74 9.21 5.19 6.72
N PRO A 75 9.05 5.33 8.05
CA PRO A 75 7.74 5.24 8.69
C PRO A 75 6.76 6.32 8.18
N ASN A 76 5.48 5.97 8.10
CA ASN A 76 4.46 6.76 7.41
C ASN A 76 4.32 8.22 7.90
N HIS A 77 4.46 8.46 9.21
CA HIS A 77 4.28 9.79 9.81
C HIS A 77 5.33 10.83 9.38
N VAL A 78 6.44 10.39 8.81
CA VAL A 78 7.51 11.30 8.33
C VAL A 78 7.55 11.42 6.80
N HIS A 79 6.68 10.71 6.08
CA HIS A 79 6.66 10.76 4.61
C HIS A 79 6.47 12.19 4.08
N LEU A 80 5.55 12.97 4.65
CA LEU A 80 5.28 14.34 4.20
C LEU A 80 6.52 15.23 4.26
N GLU A 81 7.30 15.14 5.36
CA GLU A 81 8.55 15.87 5.52
C GLU A 81 9.56 15.45 4.46
N HIS A 82 9.74 14.15 4.28
CA HIS A 82 10.70 13.60 3.31
C HIS A 82 10.32 13.92 1.86
N ILE A 83 9.04 13.89 1.51
CA ILE A 83 8.53 14.31 0.18
C ILE A 83 8.86 15.80 -0.04
N ARG A 84 8.54 16.66 0.94
CA ARG A 84 8.79 18.10 0.85
C ARG A 84 10.27 18.39 0.63
N ASP A 85 11.14 17.81 1.44
CA ASP A 85 12.58 18.08 1.39
C ASP A 85 13.23 17.53 0.11
N ALA A 86 12.78 16.36 -0.37
CA ALA A 86 13.23 15.80 -1.64
C ALA A 86 12.79 16.65 -2.85
N LEU A 87 11.54 17.12 -2.88
CA LEU A 87 11.05 18.02 -3.92
C LEU A 87 11.78 19.36 -3.90
N ALA A 88 12.01 19.94 -2.71
CA ALA A 88 12.76 21.18 -2.54
C ALA A 88 14.23 21.04 -3.02
N ALA A 89 14.83 19.84 -2.90
CA ALA A 89 16.14 19.53 -3.46
C ALA A 89 16.12 19.28 -4.97
N GLY A 90 14.97 19.39 -5.64
CA GLY A 90 14.81 19.19 -7.07
C GLY A 90 14.67 17.74 -7.53
N CYS A 91 14.54 16.80 -6.60
CA CYS A 91 14.43 15.37 -6.90
C CYS A 91 13.06 14.97 -7.45
N ARG A 92 13.00 13.92 -8.26
CA ARG A 92 11.79 13.12 -8.43
C ARG A 92 11.61 12.26 -7.17
N VAL A 93 10.37 11.92 -6.83
CA VAL A 93 10.05 11.19 -5.61
C VAL A 93 9.24 9.94 -5.94
N PHE A 94 9.67 8.79 -5.46
CA PHE A 94 8.81 7.64 -5.24
C PHE A 94 8.62 7.49 -3.72
N THR A 95 7.40 7.42 -3.25
CA THR A 95 7.09 7.16 -1.85
C THR A 95 6.30 5.88 -1.69
N GLU A 96 6.60 5.12 -0.63
CA GLU A 96 5.74 4.01 -0.23
C GLU A 96 4.39 4.51 0.29
N LYS A 97 3.44 3.60 0.25
CA LYS A 97 2.10 3.81 0.78
C LYS A 97 2.06 3.57 2.31
N PRO A 98 1.11 4.20 3.01
CA PRO A 98 0.30 5.34 2.64
C PRO A 98 1.14 6.59 2.49
N VAL A 99 0.69 7.56 1.69
CA VAL A 99 1.45 8.81 1.47
C VAL A 99 1.61 9.58 2.77
N VAL A 100 0.53 9.65 3.56
CA VAL A 100 0.44 10.36 4.85
C VAL A 100 -0.59 9.66 5.76
N ILE A 101 -0.70 10.10 7.02
CA ILE A 101 -1.53 9.44 8.04
C ILE A 101 -2.69 10.28 8.59
N SER A 102 -2.87 11.51 8.13
CA SER A 102 -3.96 12.40 8.52
C SER A 102 -4.59 13.13 7.33
N PRO A 103 -5.85 13.61 7.44
CA PRO A 103 -6.45 14.44 6.40
C PRO A 103 -5.68 15.75 6.19
N GLU A 104 -5.22 16.38 7.24
CA GLU A 104 -4.46 17.64 7.19
C GLU A 104 -3.17 17.46 6.40
N ASP A 105 -2.42 16.38 6.65
CA ASP A 105 -1.22 16.05 5.90
C ASP A 105 -1.55 15.69 4.44
N THR A 106 -2.77 15.16 4.19
CA THR A 106 -3.23 14.87 2.82
C THR A 106 -3.39 16.15 2.02
N TRP A 107 -3.93 17.23 2.63
CA TRP A 107 -4.03 18.53 1.98
C TRP A 107 -2.66 19.12 1.68
N ALA A 108 -1.74 19.08 2.66
CA ALA A 108 -0.38 19.55 2.48
C ALA A 108 0.38 18.74 1.40
N ALA A 109 0.20 17.41 1.36
CA ALA A 109 0.78 16.56 0.30
C ALA A 109 0.20 16.89 -1.08
N ALA A 110 -1.11 17.14 -1.17
CA ALA A 110 -1.76 17.53 -2.42
C ALA A 110 -1.23 18.86 -2.96
N GLU A 111 -1.02 19.86 -2.09
CA GLU A 111 -0.39 21.13 -2.45
C GLU A 111 1.04 20.93 -2.98
N LEU A 112 1.86 20.16 -2.27
CA LEU A 112 3.22 19.84 -2.70
C LEU A 112 3.25 19.15 -4.07
N ILE A 113 2.34 18.20 -4.32
CA ILE A 113 2.24 17.46 -5.59
C ILE A 113 1.79 18.41 -6.71
N ARG A 114 0.79 19.26 -6.46
CA ARG A 114 0.33 20.27 -7.42
C ARG A 114 1.47 21.22 -7.81
N ASP A 115 2.17 21.76 -6.82
CA ASP A 115 3.19 22.80 -7.03
C ASP A 115 4.46 22.23 -7.69
N ALA A 116 4.80 20.98 -7.41
CA ALA A 116 5.92 20.30 -8.04
C ALA A 116 5.60 19.80 -9.47
N GLY A 117 4.31 19.59 -9.75
CA GLY A 117 3.81 18.90 -10.94
C GLY A 117 3.51 17.41 -10.63
N PRO A 118 2.35 16.91 -11.10
CA PRO A 118 1.84 15.58 -10.73
C PRO A 118 2.79 14.42 -11.11
N ASP A 119 3.60 14.61 -12.14
CA ASP A 119 4.57 13.61 -12.62
C ASP A 119 5.86 13.55 -11.78
N ARG A 120 6.00 14.41 -10.79
CA ARG A 120 7.19 14.43 -9.92
C ARG A 120 7.11 13.46 -8.76
N VAL A 121 5.91 13.01 -8.40
CA VAL A 121 5.66 12.12 -7.26
C VAL A 121 4.94 10.86 -7.73
N GLN A 122 5.55 9.70 -7.53
CA GLN A 122 4.97 8.38 -7.75
C GLN A 122 4.75 7.69 -6.41
N VAL A 123 3.69 6.88 -6.31
CA VAL A 123 3.32 6.19 -5.07
C VAL A 123 3.26 4.68 -5.27
N GLY A 124 3.76 3.94 -4.29
CA GLY A 124 3.88 2.48 -4.30
C GLY A 124 2.57 1.70 -4.14
N LEU A 125 1.51 2.05 -4.87
CA LEU A 125 0.25 1.29 -4.96
C LEU A 125 0.42 0.07 -5.87
N VAL A 126 1.35 -0.79 -5.50
CA VAL A 126 1.89 -1.88 -6.31
C VAL A 126 0.83 -2.83 -6.88
N LEU A 127 -0.27 -3.08 -6.17
CA LEU A 127 -1.27 -4.06 -6.61
C LEU A 127 -2.04 -3.68 -7.88
N ARG A 128 -2.02 -2.40 -8.28
CA ARG A 128 -2.51 -1.99 -9.60
C ARG A 128 -1.73 -2.63 -10.76
N SER A 129 -0.48 -3.01 -10.53
CA SER A 129 0.35 -3.70 -11.50
C SER A 129 0.18 -5.23 -11.46
N SER A 130 -0.64 -5.78 -10.55
CA SER A 130 -0.82 -7.23 -10.42
C SER A 130 -1.55 -7.85 -11.62
N PRO A 131 -1.20 -9.08 -12.02
CA PRO A 131 -1.92 -9.83 -13.06
C PRO A 131 -3.42 -9.96 -12.75
N PHE A 132 -3.77 -10.21 -11.48
CA PHE A 132 -5.16 -10.33 -11.03
C PHE A 132 -5.95 -9.06 -11.31
N PHE A 133 -5.46 -7.89 -10.85
CA PHE A 133 -6.17 -6.62 -11.06
C PHE A 133 -6.29 -6.26 -12.54
N ARG A 134 -5.23 -6.49 -13.33
CA ARG A 134 -5.26 -6.27 -14.79
C ARG A 134 -6.30 -7.14 -15.48
N ALA A 135 -6.39 -8.42 -15.09
CA ALA A 135 -7.40 -9.33 -15.64
C ALA A 135 -8.82 -8.91 -15.25
N VAL A 136 -9.07 -8.58 -13.97
CA VAL A 136 -10.37 -8.04 -13.55
C VAL A 136 -10.72 -6.80 -14.37
N SER A 137 -9.81 -5.84 -14.50
CA SER A 137 -10.03 -4.60 -15.27
C SER A 137 -10.35 -4.87 -16.75
N ALA A 138 -9.70 -5.87 -17.36
CA ALA A 138 -9.95 -6.25 -18.75
C ALA A 138 -11.33 -6.88 -18.96
N HIS A 139 -11.86 -7.55 -17.94
CA HIS A 139 -13.13 -8.29 -18.04
C HIS A 139 -14.32 -7.60 -17.36
N ILE A 140 -14.09 -6.51 -16.60
CA ILE A 140 -15.13 -5.85 -15.79
C ILE A 140 -16.34 -5.40 -16.61
N GLY A 141 -16.15 -4.99 -17.86
CA GLY A 141 -17.23 -4.58 -18.78
C GLY A 141 -18.19 -5.72 -19.16
N ARG A 142 -17.77 -6.98 -19.00
CA ARG A 142 -18.58 -8.15 -19.37
C ARG A 142 -19.73 -8.43 -18.41
N ILE A 143 -19.68 -7.86 -17.20
CA ILE A 143 -20.72 -8.04 -16.18
C ILE A 143 -21.69 -6.86 -16.09
N GLY A 144 -21.57 -5.89 -17.02
CA GLY A 144 -22.43 -4.72 -17.07
C GLY A 144 -22.18 -3.74 -15.93
N ARG A 145 -23.17 -2.90 -15.61
CA ARG A 145 -23.06 -1.90 -14.54
C ARG A 145 -22.86 -2.59 -13.18
N LEU A 146 -21.82 -2.17 -12.43
CA LEU A 146 -21.52 -2.73 -11.12
C LEU A 146 -22.62 -2.39 -10.10
N VAL A 147 -22.91 -3.33 -9.22
CA VAL A 147 -23.94 -3.24 -8.18
C VAL A 147 -23.34 -3.36 -6.79
N SER A 148 -22.56 -4.43 -6.57
CA SER A 148 -21.94 -4.71 -5.27
C SER A 148 -20.64 -5.47 -5.40
N MET A 149 -19.85 -5.43 -4.31
CA MET A 149 -18.61 -6.18 -4.19
C MET A 149 -18.47 -6.74 -2.77
N GLU A 150 -18.10 -8.01 -2.67
CA GLU A 150 -17.59 -8.60 -1.43
C GLU A 150 -16.08 -8.79 -1.55
N ALA A 151 -15.34 -8.36 -0.53
CA ALA A 151 -13.88 -8.43 -0.54
C ALA A 151 -13.30 -8.72 0.84
N ASN A 152 -12.13 -9.33 0.86
CA ASN A 152 -11.38 -9.53 2.10
C ASN A 152 -9.86 -9.37 1.91
N GLU A 153 -9.17 -9.10 3.01
CA GLU A 153 -7.72 -9.25 3.18
C GLU A 153 -7.48 -9.99 4.49
N HIS A 154 -7.26 -11.30 4.38
CA HIS A 154 -6.95 -12.17 5.50
C HIS A 154 -5.46 -12.50 5.51
N LEU A 155 -4.76 -12.06 6.53
CA LEU A 155 -3.33 -12.25 6.69
C LEU A 155 -3.03 -13.52 7.49
N PRO A 156 -1.96 -14.27 7.13
CA PRO A 156 -1.48 -15.35 7.96
C PRO A 156 -0.90 -14.84 9.29
N PRO A 157 -0.83 -15.69 10.32
CA PRO A 157 -0.34 -15.31 11.65
C PRO A 157 1.04 -14.64 11.68
N ALA A 158 1.97 -15.08 10.85
CA ALA A 158 3.31 -14.48 10.75
C ALA A 158 3.25 -13.00 10.34
N HIS A 159 2.41 -12.66 9.36
CA HIS A 159 2.25 -11.29 8.90
C HIS A 159 1.54 -10.40 9.94
N GLY A 160 0.50 -10.92 10.59
CA GLY A 160 -0.17 -10.21 11.68
C GLY A 160 0.77 -10.00 12.87
N GLY A 161 1.53 -11.02 13.26
CA GLY A 161 2.56 -10.93 14.30
C GLY A 161 3.63 -9.90 13.97
N PHE A 162 4.05 -9.79 12.71
CA PHE A 162 4.96 -8.73 12.26
C PHE A 162 4.37 -7.34 12.51
N LEU A 163 3.13 -7.08 12.11
CA LEU A 163 2.47 -5.78 12.33
C LEU A 163 2.42 -5.40 13.82
N MET A 164 2.21 -6.40 14.70
CA MET A 164 2.15 -6.19 16.16
C MET A 164 3.54 -5.99 16.81
N ARG A 165 4.62 -6.29 16.12
CA ARG A 165 6.01 -6.19 16.63
C ARG A 165 6.81 -5.06 15.99
N ASP A 166 6.45 -4.65 14.79
CA ASP A 166 7.10 -3.58 14.05
C ASP A 166 6.61 -2.19 14.51
N TRP A 167 7.26 -1.11 14.09
CA TRP A 167 6.82 0.25 14.34
C TRP A 167 5.34 0.48 13.93
N ARG A 168 4.86 -0.30 12.98
CA ARG A 168 3.48 -0.28 12.47
C ARG A 168 2.43 -0.52 13.54
N ARG A 169 2.80 -1.14 14.67
CA ARG A 169 1.91 -1.35 15.81
C ARG A 169 1.41 -0.05 16.46
N LYS A 170 2.09 1.08 16.19
CA LYS A 170 1.74 2.39 16.76
C LYS A 170 0.98 3.25 15.75
N ARG A 171 -0.24 3.59 16.07
CA ARG A 171 -1.08 4.49 15.28
C ARG A 171 -0.40 5.83 15.00
N ALA A 172 0.32 6.38 15.97
CA ALA A 172 1.04 7.64 15.81
C ALA A 172 2.11 7.59 14.70
N TRP A 173 2.60 6.40 14.34
CA TRP A 173 3.63 6.22 13.32
C TRP A 173 3.09 5.68 12.00
N SER A 174 2.07 4.81 12.07
CA SER A 174 1.53 4.11 10.91
C SER A 174 0.20 4.65 10.40
N GLY A 175 -0.52 5.41 11.21
CA GLY A 175 -1.93 5.66 11.03
C GLY A 175 -2.78 4.49 11.55
N SER A 176 -3.92 4.24 10.96
CA SER A 176 -4.77 3.10 11.33
C SER A 176 -4.31 1.81 10.64
N HIS A 177 -4.74 0.66 11.18
CA HIS A 177 -4.55 -0.64 10.55
C HIS A 177 -5.07 -0.66 9.10
N ILE A 178 -6.29 -0.14 8.88
CA ILE A 178 -6.91 -0.12 7.57
C ILE A 178 -6.10 0.76 6.57
N LEU A 179 -5.53 1.86 7.04
CA LEU A 179 -4.69 2.75 6.24
C LEU A 179 -3.33 2.09 5.92
N GLU A 180 -2.64 1.57 6.93
CA GLU A 180 -1.31 0.99 6.73
C GLU A 180 -1.37 -0.27 5.87
N LYS A 181 -2.31 -1.18 6.13
CA LYS A 181 -2.33 -2.49 5.45
C LYS A 181 -3.22 -2.51 4.22
N CYS A 182 -4.42 -1.92 4.31
CA CYS A 182 -5.48 -2.13 3.33
C CYS A 182 -5.69 -0.95 2.37
N CYS A 183 -4.83 0.08 2.39
CA CYS A 183 -4.93 1.16 1.40
C CYS A 183 -4.74 0.65 -0.05
N HIS A 184 -4.00 -0.44 -0.25
CA HIS A 184 -3.94 -1.13 -1.54
C HIS A 184 -5.31 -1.63 -1.99
N ASP A 185 -6.07 -2.24 -1.08
CA ASP A 185 -7.38 -2.82 -1.37
C ASP A 185 -8.38 -1.72 -1.70
N ILE A 186 -8.42 -0.69 -0.86
CA ILE A 186 -9.31 0.45 -1.04
C ILE A 186 -9.00 1.20 -2.34
N ASP A 187 -7.73 1.34 -2.69
CA ASP A 187 -7.31 1.90 -3.98
C ASP A 187 -7.86 1.09 -5.16
N LEU A 188 -7.74 -0.24 -5.12
CA LEU A 188 -8.24 -1.11 -6.17
C LEU A 188 -9.77 -1.05 -6.29
N TYR A 189 -10.49 -0.99 -5.15
CA TYR A 189 -11.94 -0.87 -5.16
C TYR A 189 -12.37 0.47 -5.76
N GLN A 190 -11.73 1.56 -5.39
CA GLN A 190 -12.02 2.88 -5.97
C GLN A 190 -11.73 2.92 -7.48
N ALA A 191 -10.68 2.26 -7.94
CA ALA A 191 -10.35 2.19 -9.36
C ALA A 191 -11.43 1.50 -10.21
N LEU A 192 -12.08 0.47 -9.65
CA LEU A 192 -13.15 -0.28 -10.33
C LEU A 192 -14.53 0.32 -10.09
N CYS A 193 -14.84 0.61 -8.82
CA CYS A 193 -16.20 0.92 -8.36
C CYS A 193 -16.48 2.42 -8.22
N GLY A 194 -15.48 3.28 -8.38
CA GLY A 194 -15.55 4.71 -8.10
C GLY A 194 -15.20 5.05 -6.64
N ARG A 195 -14.93 6.33 -6.37
CA ARG A 195 -14.48 6.82 -5.07
C ARG A 195 -15.49 6.50 -3.95
N VAL A 196 -14.97 6.17 -2.78
CA VAL A 196 -15.81 5.96 -1.58
C VAL A 196 -16.46 7.27 -1.18
N SER A 197 -17.78 7.28 -1.09
CA SER A 197 -18.59 8.41 -0.63
C SER A 197 -19.01 8.28 0.82
N LYS A 198 -19.32 7.05 1.30
CA LYS A 198 -19.70 6.80 2.69
C LYS A 198 -19.03 5.54 3.22
N ALA A 199 -18.72 5.54 4.52
CA ALA A 199 -18.15 4.40 5.22
C ALA A 199 -18.86 4.17 6.57
N ALA A 200 -19.17 2.91 6.87
CA ALA A 200 -19.50 2.41 8.19
C ALA A 200 -18.51 1.30 8.55
N SER A 201 -18.10 1.19 9.81
CA SER A 201 -17.07 0.20 10.17
C SER A 201 -17.16 -0.23 11.63
N PHE A 202 -16.81 -1.50 11.87
CA PHE A 202 -16.62 -2.10 13.18
C PHE A 202 -15.29 -2.85 13.20
N GLY A 203 -14.61 -2.84 14.34
CA GLY A 203 -13.34 -3.55 14.47
C GLY A 203 -12.82 -3.50 15.90
N GLY A 204 -11.77 -4.25 16.16
CA GLY A 204 -11.21 -4.35 17.50
C GLY A 204 -9.80 -4.94 17.50
N ARG A 205 -9.25 -5.07 18.71
CA ARG A 205 -8.07 -5.85 19.02
C ARG A 205 -8.50 -7.01 19.91
N SER A 206 -8.68 -8.19 19.33
CA SER A 206 -9.20 -9.37 20.01
C SER A 206 -8.33 -10.61 19.84
N ILE A 207 -7.36 -10.54 18.93
CA ILE A 207 -6.50 -11.66 18.57
C ILE A 207 -5.15 -11.52 19.27
N PHE A 208 -4.44 -10.42 19.01
CA PHE A 208 -3.12 -10.16 19.59
C PHE A 208 -3.24 -9.50 20.97
N THR A 209 -3.77 -10.26 21.92
CA THR A 209 -3.99 -9.87 23.32
C THR A 209 -3.31 -10.86 24.27
N PRO A 210 -3.01 -10.49 25.52
CA PRO A 210 -2.36 -11.38 26.50
C PRO A 210 -3.11 -12.70 26.72
N GLU A 211 -4.44 -12.70 26.62
CA GLU A 211 -5.27 -13.91 26.78
C GLU A 211 -4.95 -14.99 25.73
N ASN A 212 -4.43 -14.57 24.59
CA ASN A 212 -4.06 -15.44 23.48
C ASN A 212 -2.56 -15.78 23.43
N ALA A 213 -1.78 -15.37 24.43
CA ALA A 213 -0.32 -15.61 24.48
C ALA A 213 0.06 -17.10 24.36
N ARG A 214 -0.84 -18.04 24.67
CA ARG A 214 -0.65 -19.49 24.45
C ARG A 214 -0.33 -19.83 22.97
N LEU A 215 -0.72 -18.98 22.03
CA LEU A 215 -0.47 -19.17 20.59
C LEU A 215 0.98 -18.87 20.21
N ALA A 216 1.75 -18.21 21.08
CA ALA A 216 3.12 -17.76 20.79
C ALA A 216 4.16 -18.88 20.66
N GLY A 217 3.81 -20.13 20.98
CA GLY A 217 4.76 -21.23 21.24
C GLY A 217 5.57 -21.75 20.07
N ASP A 218 5.24 -21.43 18.82
CA ASP A 218 5.87 -22.04 17.63
C ASP A 218 6.83 -21.15 16.84
N GLY A 219 7.08 -19.93 17.31
CA GLY A 219 8.01 -18.99 16.66
C GLY A 219 7.53 -18.34 15.36
N ARG A 220 6.47 -18.85 14.72
CA ARG A 220 5.95 -18.34 13.43
C ARG A 220 5.59 -16.87 13.46
N TYR A 221 5.13 -16.37 14.59
CA TYR A 221 4.84 -14.94 14.80
C TYR A 221 6.08 -14.05 14.75
N ARG A 222 7.28 -14.62 14.70
CA ARG A 222 8.58 -13.92 14.68
C ARG A 222 9.39 -14.19 13.41
N GLU A 223 8.79 -14.75 12.37
CA GLU A 223 9.46 -15.07 11.11
C GLU A 223 10.00 -13.85 10.37
N TRP A 224 9.36 -12.69 10.54
CA TRP A 224 9.78 -11.48 9.84
C TRP A 224 10.57 -10.56 10.77
N TRP A 225 11.63 -9.98 10.23
CA TRP A 225 12.44 -9.01 10.92
C TRP A 225 11.66 -7.71 11.15
N THR A 226 11.82 -7.14 12.36
CA THR A 226 11.36 -5.80 12.68
C THR A 226 12.53 -4.82 12.57
N GLY A 227 12.24 -3.60 12.11
CA GLY A 227 13.25 -2.54 12.00
C GLY A 227 13.23 -1.58 13.19
N TRP A 228 13.30 -0.31 12.89
CA TRP A 228 13.22 0.78 13.86
C TRP A 228 12.04 0.61 14.83
N GLN A 229 12.29 0.78 16.13
CA GLN A 229 11.28 0.60 17.18
C GLN A 229 10.59 -0.79 17.23
N GLY A 230 11.24 -1.81 16.68
CA GLY A 230 10.76 -3.18 16.77
C GLY A 230 10.81 -3.74 18.19
N THR A 231 9.97 -4.74 18.47
CA THR A 231 9.89 -5.49 19.73
C THR A 231 9.71 -6.97 19.46
N ASP A 232 10.08 -7.82 20.43
CA ASP A 232 9.77 -9.25 20.40
C ASP A 232 8.37 -9.60 20.93
N GLU A 233 7.70 -8.63 21.54
CA GLU A 233 6.35 -8.82 22.06
C GLU A 233 5.32 -8.87 20.93
N VAL A 234 4.57 -9.97 20.86
CA VAL A 234 3.51 -10.20 19.87
C VAL A 234 2.13 -9.96 20.49
N PHE A 235 1.83 -10.67 21.59
CA PHE A 235 0.52 -10.65 22.23
C PHE A 235 0.39 -9.63 23.36
N ALA A 236 1.51 -9.18 23.92
CA ALA A 236 1.56 -8.15 24.96
C ALA A 236 2.27 -6.88 24.51
N SER A 237 2.33 -6.62 23.20
CA SER A 237 2.95 -5.41 22.66
C SER A 237 2.17 -4.16 23.06
N ASP A 238 2.87 -3.05 23.17
CA ASP A 238 2.32 -1.72 23.46
C ASP A 238 1.61 -1.09 22.25
N GLY A 239 1.21 -1.91 21.25
CA GLY A 239 0.51 -1.47 20.04
C GLY A 239 -0.91 -0.98 20.34
N ASP A 240 -1.40 -0.09 19.50
CA ASP A 240 -2.73 0.53 19.60
C ASP A 240 -3.53 0.48 18.28
N ILE A 241 -3.02 -0.31 17.29
CA ILE A 241 -3.76 -0.61 16.05
C ILE A 241 -4.74 -1.77 16.27
N LEU A 242 -5.73 -1.86 15.39
CA LEU A 242 -6.68 -2.98 15.36
C LEU A 242 -6.03 -4.22 14.72
N ASP A 243 -6.56 -5.41 15.04
CA ASP A 243 -6.14 -6.66 14.40
C ASP A 243 -7.22 -7.28 13.50
N HIS A 244 -8.44 -6.79 13.56
CA HIS A 244 -9.51 -7.11 12.62
C HIS A 244 -10.46 -5.94 12.45
N GLN A 245 -11.04 -5.80 11.25
CA GLN A 245 -11.97 -4.73 10.93
C GLN A 245 -12.91 -5.15 9.79
N VAL A 246 -14.19 -4.76 9.91
CA VAL A 246 -15.20 -4.94 8.87
C VAL A 246 -15.71 -3.57 8.48
N ALA A 247 -15.85 -3.32 7.17
CA ALA A 247 -16.37 -2.07 6.64
C ALA A 247 -17.46 -2.31 5.61
N ILE A 248 -18.47 -1.42 5.61
CA ILE A 248 -19.46 -1.30 4.55
C ILE A 248 -19.26 0.07 3.90
N LEU A 249 -19.08 0.07 2.58
CA LEU A 249 -18.78 1.28 1.82
C LEU A 249 -19.85 1.53 0.77
N GLU A 250 -20.15 2.78 0.52
CA GLU A 250 -20.89 3.25 -0.66
C GLU A 250 -19.98 4.11 -1.52
N THR A 251 -19.99 3.90 -2.82
CA THR A 251 -19.17 4.72 -3.75
C THR A 251 -20.03 5.79 -4.43
N GLU A 252 -19.38 6.80 -5.01
CA GLU A 252 -20.05 7.84 -5.81
C GLU A 252 -20.86 7.29 -6.98
N ARG A 253 -20.48 6.10 -7.51
CA ARG A 253 -21.23 5.39 -8.56
C ARG A 253 -22.37 4.53 -8.02
N GLY A 254 -22.62 4.55 -6.69
CA GLY A 254 -23.66 3.79 -6.03
C GLY A 254 -23.37 2.30 -5.87
N VAL A 255 -22.12 1.86 -6.02
CA VAL A 255 -21.71 0.48 -5.72
C VAL A 255 -21.55 0.31 -4.21
N ARG A 256 -22.03 -0.81 -3.66
CA ARG A 256 -21.89 -1.18 -2.23
C ARG A 256 -20.80 -2.21 -2.09
N ILE A 257 -19.88 -2.00 -1.12
CA ILE A 257 -18.75 -2.87 -0.90
C ILE A 257 -18.77 -3.33 0.56
N SER A 258 -18.71 -4.64 0.80
CA SER A 258 -18.37 -5.21 2.09
C SER A 258 -16.90 -5.63 2.08
N PHE A 259 -16.17 -5.19 3.10
CA PHE A 259 -14.74 -5.48 3.21
C PHE A 259 -14.39 -6.01 4.60
N HIS A 260 -13.65 -7.13 4.64
CA HIS A 260 -13.19 -7.76 5.87
C HIS A 260 -11.66 -7.82 5.90
N ALA A 261 -11.04 -7.17 6.88
CA ALA A 261 -9.61 -7.25 7.18
C ALA A 261 -9.39 -8.08 8.45
N ASN A 262 -8.49 -9.06 8.39
CA ASN A 262 -8.13 -9.89 9.54
C ASN A 262 -6.64 -10.21 9.53
N ASN A 263 -5.95 -9.94 10.64
CA ASN A 263 -4.50 -10.15 10.77
C ASN A 263 -4.10 -11.54 11.25
N HIS A 264 -5.05 -12.47 11.41
CA HIS A 264 -4.76 -13.81 11.92
C HIS A 264 -5.74 -14.83 11.34
N ALA A 265 -5.60 -15.13 10.07
CA ALA A 265 -6.39 -16.15 9.41
C ALA A 265 -5.58 -17.44 9.23
N ALA A 266 -6.24 -18.59 9.38
CA ALA A 266 -5.61 -19.88 9.12
C ALA A 266 -5.20 -20.01 7.65
N ASP A 267 -6.05 -19.52 6.75
CA ASP A 267 -5.79 -19.45 5.32
C ASP A 267 -5.66 -17.99 4.87
N ARG A 268 -4.57 -17.69 4.21
CA ARG A 268 -4.38 -16.38 3.57
C ARG A 268 -5.37 -16.24 2.43
N GLN A 269 -6.13 -15.11 2.41
CA GLN A 269 -7.08 -14.81 1.35
C GLN A 269 -7.05 -13.32 1.02
N ARG A 270 -7.13 -13.00 -0.27
CA ARG A 270 -7.47 -11.67 -0.79
C ARG A 270 -8.47 -11.87 -1.92
N ARG A 271 -9.70 -12.25 -1.51
CA ARG A 271 -10.77 -12.70 -2.39
C ARG A 271 -11.70 -11.56 -2.74
N TRP A 272 -12.17 -11.58 -3.98
CA TRP A 272 -13.20 -10.68 -4.50
C TRP A 272 -14.34 -11.46 -5.12
N LEU A 273 -15.57 -10.95 -4.90
CA LEU A 273 -16.77 -11.28 -5.63
C LEU A 273 -17.41 -9.97 -6.06
N ILE A 274 -17.36 -9.68 -7.35
CA ILE A 274 -17.89 -8.44 -7.95
C ILE A 274 -19.14 -8.78 -8.72
N CYS A 275 -20.28 -8.16 -8.37
CA CYS A 275 -21.57 -8.37 -9.02
C CYS A 275 -21.94 -7.15 -9.87
N GLY A 276 -22.24 -7.41 -11.13
CA GLY A 276 -22.85 -6.48 -12.05
C GLY A 276 -24.27 -6.92 -12.44
N VAL A 277 -24.97 -6.10 -13.21
CA VAL A 277 -26.36 -6.40 -13.65
C VAL A 277 -26.40 -7.54 -14.66
N GLU A 278 -25.30 -7.89 -15.32
CA GLU A 278 -25.24 -8.89 -16.38
C GLU A 278 -24.39 -10.11 -15.99
N GLY A 279 -23.77 -10.11 -14.79
CA GLY A 279 -22.93 -11.22 -14.34
C GLY A 279 -22.13 -10.94 -13.10
N LEU A 280 -21.12 -11.80 -12.86
CA LEU A 280 -20.19 -11.66 -11.75
C LEU A 280 -18.74 -11.98 -12.17
N ILE A 281 -17.79 -11.43 -11.41
CA ILE A 281 -16.39 -11.81 -11.44
C ILE A 281 -15.99 -12.26 -10.03
N GLU A 282 -15.33 -13.42 -9.93
CA GLU A 282 -14.86 -13.97 -8.66
C GLU A 282 -13.42 -14.44 -8.80
N GLY A 283 -12.61 -14.21 -7.77
CA GLY A 283 -11.26 -14.74 -7.72
C GLY A 283 -10.53 -14.35 -6.43
N ASP A 284 -9.32 -14.84 -6.29
CA ASP A 284 -8.43 -14.58 -5.17
C ASP A 284 -7.03 -14.28 -5.69
N PHE A 285 -6.36 -13.27 -5.16
CA PHE A 285 -4.98 -12.95 -5.55
C PHE A 285 -4.00 -14.10 -5.28
N ALA A 286 -4.29 -14.93 -4.28
CA ALA A 286 -3.48 -16.10 -3.96
C ALA A 286 -3.79 -17.30 -4.85
N ASN A 287 -4.91 -17.26 -5.58
CA ASN A 287 -5.34 -18.29 -6.50
C ASN A 287 -5.18 -17.79 -7.95
N PRO A 288 -4.45 -18.50 -8.83
CA PRO A 288 -4.20 -18.03 -10.20
C PRO A 288 -5.42 -18.04 -11.13
N VAL A 289 -6.60 -18.40 -10.65
CA VAL A 289 -7.82 -18.48 -11.48
C VAL A 289 -8.78 -17.33 -11.14
N LEU A 290 -9.14 -16.57 -12.18
CA LEU A 290 -10.25 -15.63 -12.16
C LEU A 290 -11.44 -16.29 -12.87
N ARG A 291 -12.63 -16.20 -12.26
CA ARG A 291 -13.85 -16.72 -12.83
C ARG A 291 -14.77 -15.58 -13.24
N VAL A 292 -15.21 -15.58 -14.50
CA VAL A 292 -16.20 -14.65 -15.05
C VAL A 292 -17.45 -15.45 -15.42
N ARG A 293 -18.63 -14.99 -14.98
CA ARG A 293 -19.90 -15.64 -15.30
C ARG A 293 -20.94 -14.59 -15.65
N GLN A 294 -21.53 -14.70 -16.84
CA GLN A 294 -22.72 -13.94 -17.22
C GLN A 294 -23.98 -14.66 -16.76
N VAL A 295 -25.06 -13.89 -16.60
CA VAL A 295 -26.38 -14.43 -16.17
C VAL A 295 -26.82 -15.52 -17.15
N TYR A 296 -27.26 -16.65 -16.62
CA TYR A 296 -27.67 -17.85 -17.39
C TYR A 296 -26.58 -18.52 -18.25
N GLN A 297 -25.31 -18.18 -18.07
CA GLN A 297 -24.21 -18.81 -18.81
C GLN A 297 -23.30 -19.61 -17.89
N GLU A 298 -22.57 -20.57 -18.46
CA GLU A 298 -21.53 -21.29 -17.75
C GLU A 298 -20.36 -20.37 -17.38
N PRO A 299 -19.68 -20.57 -16.24
CA PRO A 299 -18.55 -19.77 -15.85
C PRO A 299 -17.34 -20.03 -16.76
N GLU A 300 -16.65 -18.98 -17.13
CA GLU A 300 -15.35 -19.03 -17.80
C GLU A 300 -14.22 -18.84 -16.78
N GLY A 301 -13.27 -19.77 -16.74
CA GLY A 301 -12.05 -19.65 -15.95
C GLY A 301 -10.95 -18.99 -16.77
N ILE A 302 -10.30 -17.97 -16.18
CA ILE A 302 -9.17 -17.27 -16.78
C ILE A 302 -7.94 -17.58 -15.94
N ASP A 303 -6.97 -18.28 -16.54
CA ASP A 303 -5.69 -18.59 -15.89
C ASP A 303 -4.82 -17.33 -15.86
N LEU A 304 -4.39 -16.93 -14.67
CA LEU A 304 -3.54 -15.76 -14.44
C LEU A 304 -2.05 -16.10 -14.38
N GLY A 305 -1.71 -17.38 -14.56
CA GLY A 305 -0.37 -17.88 -14.36
C GLY A 305 0.01 -17.99 -12.86
N THR A 306 1.17 -18.56 -12.56
CA THR A 306 1.62 -18.79 -11.19
C THR A 306 2.29 -17.55 -10.62
N GLY A 307 1.55 -16.72 -9.92
CA GLY A 307 2.07 -15.56 -9.16
C GLY A 307 2.27 -15.87 -7.67
N THR A 308 3.27 -16.69 -7.30
CA THR A 308 3.60 -16.97 -5.88
C THR A 308 4.55 -15.96 -5.25
N ALA A 309 5.07 -15.01 -6.02
CA ALA A 309 5.99 -13.99 -5.57
C ALA A 309 5.32 -12.97 -4.61
N HIS A 310 6.13 -12.20 -3.88
CA HIS A 310 5.63 -11.08 -3.07
C HIS A 310 4.73 -10.17 -3.91
N HIS A 311 3.64 -9.68 -3.31
CA HIS A 311 2.60 -8.90 -4.00
C HIS A 311 2.10 -9.52 -5.32
N TYR A 312 2.10 -10.87 -5.38
CA TYR A 312 1.53 -11.62 -6.53
C TYR A 312 2.16 -11.23 -7.89
N GLY A 313 3.48 -10.97 -7.91
CA GLY A 313 4.22 -10.57 -9.12
C GLY A 313 4.11 -9.10 -9.51
N ALA A 314 3.40 -8.29 -8.73
CA ALA A 314 3.22 -6.88 -9.03
C ALA A 314 4.48 -6.02 -8.79
N ASP A 315 5.39 -6.43 -7.91
CA ASP A 315 6.60 -5.67 -7.59
C ASP A 315 7.51 -5.47 -8.78
N GLU A 316 7.71 -6.53 -9.58
CA GLU A 316 8.52 -6.47 -10.79
C GLU A 316 7.88 -5.57 -11.86
N ALA A 317 6.55 -5.67 -12.04
CA ALA A 317 5.82 -4.82 -12.96
C ALA A 317 5.90 -3.35 -12.57
N MET A 318 5.71 -3.02 -11.28
CA MET A 318 5.87 -1.66 -10.77
C MET A 318 7.30 -1.14 -10.94
N GLY A 319 8.31 -1.99 -10.73
CA GLY A 319 9.72 -1.62 -10.98
C GLY A 319 9.97 -1.25 -12.44
N ARG A 320 9.37 -1.98 -13.40
CA ARG A 320 9.42 -1.63 -14.83
C ARG A 320 8.70 -0.32 -15.12
N ASP A 321 7.48 -0.15 -14.60
CA ASP A 321 6.68 1.07 -14.80
C ASP A 321 7.43 2.30 -14.26
N LEU A 322 8.08 2.18 -13.10
CA LEU A 322 8.87 3.27 -12.52
C LEU A 322 10.15 3.57 -13.32
N ALA A 323 10.84 2.53 -13.81
CA ALA A 323 12.02 2.70 -14.64
C ALA A 323 11.68 3.43 -15.96
N THR A 324 10.63 3.02 -16.66
CA THR A 324 10.19 3.68 -17.90
C THR A 324 9.68 5.09 -17.65
N CYS A 325 8.99 5.31 -16.51
CA CYS A 325 8.57 6.66 -16.13
C CYS A 325 9.78 7.60 -15.94
N TRP A 326 10.78 7.17 -15.22
CA TRP A 326 11.90 8.04 -14.86
C TRP A 326 12.96 8.18 -15.95
N LEU A 327 13.18 7.14 -16.77
CA LEU A 327 14.22 7.12 -17.80
C LEU A 327 13.71 7.52 -19.17
N ASP A 328 12.47 7.17 -19.49
CA ASP A 328 11.93 7.27 -20.85
C ASP A 328 10.74 8.24 -20.94
N GLY A 329 10.32 8.85 -19.80
CA GLY A 329 9.26 9.85 -19.74
C GLY A 329 7.83 9.30 -19.95
N VAL A 330 7.64 7.98 -19.84
CA VAL A 330 6.30 7.37 -19.92
C VAL A 330 5.52 7.69 -18.66
N PRO A 331 4.27 8.14 -18.72
CA PRO A 331 3.47 8.40 -17.53
C PRO A 331 3.37 7.18 -16.61
N PHE A 332 3.53 7.39 -15.30
CA PHE A 332 3.35 6.32 -14.32
C PHE A 332 1.87 5.92 -14.27
N PRO A 333 1.54 4.60 -14.24
CA PRO A 333 0.14 4.14 -14.39
C PRO A 333 -0.81 4.57 -13.28
N VAL A 334 -0.25 4.90 -12.11
CA VAL A 334 -1.04 5.26 -10.91
C VAL A 334 -0.80 6.73 -10.59
N PRO A 335 -1.80 7.61 -10.78
CA PRO A 335 -1.70 9.01 -10.37
C PRO A 335 -1.51 9.14 -8.87
N ALA A 336 -0.66 10.05 -8.41
CA ALA A 336 -0.45 10.31 -6.97
C ALA A 336 -1.76 10.72 -6.27
N LYS A 337 -2.67 11.41 -6.96
CA LYS A 337 -4.01 11.74 -6.49
C LYS A 337 -4.80 10.51 -6.05
N ALA A 338 -4.74 9.41 -6.81
CA ALA A 338 -5.45 8.17 -6.46
C ALA A 338 -4.95 7.58 -5.12
N ALA A 339 -3.67 7.73 -4.81
CA ALA A 339 -3.12 7.31 -3.52
C ALA A 339 -3.64 8.17 -2.34
N LEU A 340 -3.79 9.47 -2.56
CA LEU A 340 -4.39 10.38 -1.57
C LEU A 340 -5.88 10.05 -1.36
N GLU A 341 -6.63 9.80 -2.43
CA GLU A 341 -8.03 9.36 -2.38
C GLU A 341 -8.19 8.04 -1.61
N ALA A 342 -7.32 7.06 -1.85
CA ALA A 342 -7.33 5.80 -1.11
C ALA A 342 -7.02 6.01 0.37
N GLY A 343 -6.05 6.88 0.67
CA GLY A 343 -5.72 7.27 2.05
C GLY A 343 -6.92 7.89 2.77
N LEU A 344 -7.59 8.87 2.15
CA LEU A 344 -8.79 9.53 2.72
C LEU A 344 -9.93 8.53 2.95
N ALA A 345 -10.17 7.61 2.02
CA ALA A 345 -11.18 6.58 2.20
C ALA A 345 -10.85 5.66 3.39
N CYS A 346 -9.59 5.25 3.56
CA CYS A 346 -9.14 4.49 4.73
C CYS A 346 -9.32 5.27 6.04
N MET A 347 -9.00 6.57 6.04
CA MET A 347 -9.20 7.44 7.21
C MET A 347 -10.69 7.60 7.55
N ALA A 348 -11.58 7.64 6.54
CA ALA A 348 -13.03 7.66 6.76
C ALA A 348 -13.53 6.34 7.37
N ILE A 349 -13.04 5.20 6.92
CA ILE A 349 -13.33 3.87 7.50
C ILE A 349 -12.89 3.82 8.96
N ASP A 350 -11.69 4.29 9.25
CA ASP A 350 -11.15 4.35 10.60
C ASP A 350 -11.96 5.30 11.50
N GLN A 351 -12.32 6.48 11.00
CA GLN A 351 -13.16 7.42 11.74
C GLN A 351 -14.53 6.81 12.04
N ALA A 352 -15.16 6.13 11.07
CA ALA A 352 -16.44 5.45 11.27
C ALA A 352 -16.36 4.40 12.39
N GLN A 353 -15.29 3.62 12.44
CA GLN A 353 -15.05 2.65 13.51
C GLN A 353 -14.91 3.32 14.89
N ARG A 354 -14.14 4.41 14.98
CA ARG A 354 -13.89 5.10 16.25
C ARG A 354 -15.10 5.85 16.79
N THR A 355 -15.94 6.38 15.90
CA THR A 355 -17.12 7.17 16.28
C THR A 355 -18.39 6.35 16.36
N GLY A 356 -18.43 5.15 15.79
CA GLY A 356 -19.64 4.34 15.67
C GLY A 356 -20.70 4.96 14.77
N THR A 357 -20.31 5.87 13.86
CA THR A 357 -21.21 6.58 12.95
C THR A 357 -20.86 6.33 11.48
N ILE A 358 -21.81 6.59 10.60
CA ILE A 358 -21.52 6.63 9.16
C ILE A 358 -20.76 7.93 8.86
N VAL A 359 -19.63 7.82 8.19
CA VAL A 359 -18.80 8.96 7.77
C VAL A 359 -19.06 9.26 6.29
N ASP A 360 -19.35 10.52 5.97
CA ASP A 360 -19.41 11.05 4.61
C ASP A 360 -18.01 11.45 4.15
N ALA A 361 -17.36 10.57 3.38
CA ALA A 361 -16.04 10.80 2.81
C ALA A 361 -16.04 11.76 1.61
N SER A 362 -17.21 11.99 0.99
CA SER A 362 -17.33 12.83 -0.21
C SER A 362 -16.90 14.27 0.03
N VAL A 363 -17.03 14.77 1.27
CA VAL A 363 -16.56 16.10 1.67
C VAL A 363 -15.05 16.21 1.51
N TRP A 364 -14.31 15.18 1.97
CA TRP A 364 -12.86 15.15 1.86
C TRP A 364 -12.41 15.00 0.40
N MET A 365 -13.11 14.17 -0.39
CA MET A 365 -12.83 14.03 -1.82
C MET A 365 -12.97 15.34 -2.58
N ARG A 366 -14.05 16.10 -2.30
CA ARG A 366 -14.23 17.46 -2.90
C ARG A 366 -13.14 18.45 -2.48
N THR A 367 -12.69 18.40 -1.21
CA THR A 367 -11.59 19.23 -0.75
C THR A 367 -10.31 18.91 -1.53
N LEU A 368 -10.01 17.62 -1.70
CA LEU A 368 -8.85 17.18 -2.49
C LEU A 368 -8.96 17.64 -3.96
N ASP A 369 -10.15 17.54 -4.57
CA ASP A 369 -10.40 18.00 -5.95
C ASP A 369 -10.16 19.50 -6.10
N GLY A 370 -10.43 20.30 -5.05
CA GLY A 370 -10.16 21.74 -5.05
C GLY A 370 -8.67 22.08 -4.97
N ILE A 371 -7.84 21.19 -4.45
CA ILE A 371 -6.39 21.39 -4.31
C ILE A 371 -5.63 20.79 -5.48
N LEU A 372 -5.96 19.55 -5.84
CA LEU A 372 -5.30 18.77 -6.89
C LEU A 372 -6.37 18.26 -7.87
N PRO A 373 -6.70 19.05 -8.89
CA PRO A 373 -7.78 18.78 -9.84
C PRO A 373 -7.52 17.54 -10.74
#